data_2bcf127bd7616a137cdd01375e7d280b
#
_entry.id   2bcf127bd7616a137cdd01375e7d280b
#
_cell.length_a   1.000
_cell.length_b   1.000
_cell.length_c   1.000
_cell.angle_alpha   90.00
_cell.angle_beta   90.00
_cell.angle_gamma   90.00
#
_symmetry.space_group_name_H-M   'P 1'
#
loop_
_entity.id
_entity.type
_entity.pdbx_description
1 polymer ?
#
loop_
_entity_poly.entity_id
_entity_poly.type
_entity_poly.pdbx_seq_one_letter_code
_entity_poly.pdbx_strand_id
1 'polypeptide(L)'
;MALCPKCNYKLKLTDIKPTCPKCGTNLLYHNIEERNETDAINAEIEHAHTQKGLDRAKASYSGNFLAFVRDGLWLLTILAFLLPLCKMSAAGPFFEGDKTFTAIQVVESLMDSDLNIIGVVTSLVDSPVVGRTTMLFGASIVCLAVAALFALIEAIFSFLSCSKRGFIRNVIFAVIGIVASLGAAITFNMYLKEVNVLLPGLMSGSVGFGIYVVAAMFALVLIINIVIKATGGVPVKYKQCYVGRDAMKFEDFVEKYGDHKITVETVVANRDEFLPHKSTQEAAEDEE
;
A
#
# COMPACT_ATOMS: atom_id res chain seq x y z
N MET A 1 -35.09 -14.62 -18.89
CA MET A 1 -35.49 -14.93 -20.27
C MET A 1 -35.25 -13.68 -21.10
N ALA A 2 -34.53 -13.77 -22.20
CA ALA A 2 -34.25 -12.63 -23.07
C ALA A 2 -35.49 -12.24 -23.88
N LEU A 3 -35.67 -10.94 -24.12
CA LEU A 3 -36.73 -10.38 -24.96
C LEU A 3 -36.16 -9.89 -26.26
N CYS A 4 -36.86 -10.01 -27.35
CA CYS A 4 -36.46 -9.40 -28.61
C CYS A 4 -36.55 -7.87 -28.50
N PRO A 5 -35.49 -7.11 -28.76
CA PRO A 5 -35.46 -5.65 -28.58
C PRO A 5 -36.40 -4.91 -29.54
N LYS A 6 -36.80 -5.52 -30.67
CA LYS A 6 -37.68 -4.88 -31.65
C LYS A 6 -39.19 -5.18 -31.44
N CYS A 7 -39.53 -6.39 -31.02
CA CYS A 7 -40.94 -6.82 -30.96
C CYS A 7 -41.38 -7.38 -29.58
N ASN A 8 -40.52 -7.33 -28.58
CA ASN A 8 -40.72 -7.82 -27.22
C ASN A 8 -41.15 -9.31 -27.12
N TYR A 9 -40.87 -10.10 -28.16
CA TYR A 9 -41.10 -11.55 -28.13
C TYR A 9 -40.18 -12.20 -27.10
N LYS A 10 -40.73 -13.06 -26.24
CA LYS A 10 -39.96 -13.85 -25.27
C LYS A 10 -39.23 -14.96 -26.00
N LEU A 11 -37.90 -14.85 -26.07
CA LEU A 11 -37.02 -15.85 -26.67
C LEU A 11 -36.99 -17.09 -25.78
N LYS A 12 -37.23 -18.28 -26.39
CA LYS A 12 -37.14 -19.57 -25.74
C LYS A 12 -35.69 -20.06 -25.75
N LEU A 13 -35.32 -20.94 -24.85
CA LEU A 13 -34.03 -21.62 -24.83
C LEU A 13 -33.77 -22.43 -26.10
N THR A 14 -34.82 -22.79 -26.84
CA THR A 14 -34.76 -23.51 -28.13
C THR A 14 -34.56 -22.59 -29.32
N ASP A 15 -34.66 -21.27 -29.16
CA ASP A 15 -34.48 -20.28 -30.23
C ASP A 15 -32.97 -19.97 -30.37
N ILE A 16 -32.23 -20.95 -30.94
CA ILE A 16 -30.75 -20.89 -31.08
C ILE A 16 -30.34 -20.01 -32.27
N LYS A 17 -31.26 -19.71 -33.18
CA LYS A 17 -30.96 -18.89 -34.36
C LYS A 17 -30.72 -17.42 -33.97
N PRO A 18 -29.76 -16.73 -34.61
CA PRO A 18 -29.48 -15.33 -34.32
C PRO A 18 -30.61 -14.38 -34.77
N THR A 19 -31.66 -14.90 -35.41
CA THR A 19 -32.82 -14.12 -35.88
C THR A 19 -34.03 -14.37 -35.02
N CYS A 20 -34.78 -13.31 -34.67
CA CYS A 20 -36.03 -13.43 -33.94
C CYS A 20 -37.06 -14.24 -34.74
N PRO A 21 -37.68 -15.31 -34.18
CA PRO A 21 -38.66 -16.14 -34.90
C PRO A 21 -39.94 -15.39 -35.23
N LYS A 22 -40.25 -14.27 -34.53
CA LYS A 22 -41.46 -13.49 -34.74
C LYS A 22 -41.30 -12.37 -35.76
N CYS A 23 -40.20 -11.60 -35.71
CA CYS A 23 -40.03 -10.41 -36.56
C CYS A 23 -38.84 -10.48 -37.53
N GLY A 24 -38.06 -11.58 -37.53
CA GLY A 24 -36.92 -11.76 -38.42
C GLY A 24 -35.70 -10.88 -38.12
N THR A 25 -35.78 -10.00 -37.08
CA THR A 25 -34.66 -9.09 -36.72
C THR A 25 -33.46 -9.92 -36.30
N ASN A 26 -32.28 -9.60 -36.81
CA ASN A 26 -31.03 -10.21 -36.38
C ASN A 26 -30.70 -9.66 -34.97
N LEU A 27 -30.71 -10.54 -33.96
CA LEU A 27 -30.52 -10.20 -32.54
C LEU A 27 -29.06 -9.88 -32.21
N LEU A 28 -28.12 -10.39 -33.03
CA LEU A 28 -26.69 -10.16 -32.80
C LEU A 28 -26.28 -8.75 -33.26
N TYR A 29 -26.84 -8.32 -34.41
CA TYR A 29 -26.46 -7.04 -35.02
C TYR A 29 -27.45 -5.90 -34.75
N HIS A 30 -28.52 -6.19 -33.97
CA HIS A 30 -29.47 -5.14 -33.60
C HIS A 30 -28.83 -4.14 -32.66
N ASN A 31 -28.83 -2.89 -33.07
CA ASN A 31 -28.23 -1.76 -32.35
C ASN A 31 -26.75 -2.02 -31.98
N ILE A 32 -25.96 -2.65 -32.88
CA ILE A 32 -24.58 -3.01 -32.60
C ILE A 32 -23.71 -1.75 -32.41
N GLU A 33 -23.98 -0.68 -33.15
CA GLU A 33 -23.24 0.57 -33.03
C GLU A 33 -23.45 1.21 -31.66
N GLU A 34 -24.72 1.31 -31.23
CA GLU A 34 -25.07 1.88 -29.93
C GLU A 34 -24.58 1.02 -28.76
N ARG A 35 -24.54 -0.30 -28.93
CA ARG A 35 -24.00 -1.22 -27.92
C ARG A 35 -22.48 -1.09 -27.82
N ASN A 36 -21.78 -1.04 -28.95
CA ASN A 36 -20.33 -0.86 -28.97
C ASN A 36 -19.92 0.48 -28.37
N GLU A 37 -20.68 1.55 -28.66
CA GLU A 37 -20.44 2.87 -28.08
C GLU A 37 -20.69 2.86 -26.57
N THR A 38 -21.80 2.25 -26.13
CA THR A 38 -22.08 2.08 -24.70
C THR A 38 -20.98 1.32 -23.97
N ASP A 39 -20.52 0.22 -24.57
CA ASP A 39 -19.45 -0.60 -24.01
C ASP A 39 -18.12 0.17 -23.97
N ALA A 40 -17.82 0.96 -25.00
CA ALA A 40 -16.63 1.81 -25.05
C ALA A 40 -16.64 2.88 -23.95
N ILE A 41 -17.76 3.60 -23.80
CA ILE A 41 -17.90 4.63 -22.74
C ILE A 41 -17.82 3.98 -21.34
N ASN A 42 -18.49 2.86 -21.14
CA ASN A 42 -18.44 2.15 -19.85
C ASN A 42 -17.02 1.64 -19.52
N ALA A 43 -16.29 1.15 -20.53
CA ALA A 43 -14.91 0.76 -20.37
C ALA A 43 -14.02 1.96 -20.01
N GLU A 44 -14.24 3.12 -20.61
CA GLU A 44 -13.49 4.34 -20.31
C GLU A 44 -13.83 4.88 -18.91
N ILE A 45 -15.10 4.81 -18.46
CA ILE A 45 -15.50 5.14 -17.08
C ILE A 45 -14.73 4.28 -16.09
N GLU A 46 -14.71 2.97 -16.29
CA GLU A 46 -13.99 2.03 -15.41
C GLU A 46 -12.47 2.25 -15.45
N HIS A 47 -11.93 2.49 -16.63
CA HIS A 47 -10.52 2.83 -16.82
C HIS A 47 -10.15 4.15 -16.14
N ALA A 48 -10.97 5.20 -16.29
CA ALA A 48 -10.72 6.51 -15.70
C ALA A 48 -10.67 6.46 -14.17
N HIS A 49 -11.56 5.70 -13.52
CA HIS A 49 -11.53 5.48 -12.06
C HIS A 49 -10.26 4.77 -11.62
N THR A 50 -9.88 3.69 -12.31
CA THR A 50 -8.65 2.93 -12.01
C THR A 50 -7.40 3.78 -12.25
N GLN A 51 -7.35 4.50 -13.38
CA GLN A 51 -6.24 5.36 -13.77
C GLN A 51 -5.97 6.47 -12.75
N LYS A 52 -7.03 7.07 -12.18
CA LYS A 52 -6.89 8.06 -11.10
C LYS A 52 -6.14 7.50 -9.88
N GLY A 53 -6.40 6.25 -9.52
CA GLY A 53 -5.67 5.54 -8.46
C GLY A 53 -4.20 5.33 -8.84
N LEU A 54 -3.94 4.87 -10.05
CA LEU A 54 -2.59 4.63 -10.57
C LEU A 54 -1.78 5.92 -10.69
N ASP A 55 -2.38 7.02 -11.16
CA ASP A 55 -1.70 8.32 -11.25
C ASP A 55 -1.30 8.86 -9.87
N ARG A 56 -2.14 8.67 -8.84
CA ARG A 56 -1.79 8.99 -7.45
C ARG A 56 -0.67 8.09 -6.94
N ALA A 57 -0.72 6.79 -7.21
CA ALA A 57 0.34 5.87 -6.83
C ALA A 57 1.66 6.25 -7.52
N LYS A 58 1.63 6.54 -8.82
CA LYS A 58 2.81 7.03 -9.56
C LYS A 58 3.36 8.33 -8.99
N ALA A 59 2.49 9.29 -8.66
CA ALA A 59 2.90 10.55 -8.05
C ALA A 59 3.55 10.35 -6.68
N SER A 60 3.14 9.33 -5.93
CA SER A 60 3.74 9.01 -4.62
C SER A 60 5.23 8.71 -4.71
N TYR A 61 5.72 8.20 -5.85
CA TYR A 61 7.16 7.95 -6.06
C TYR A 61 7.87 9.06 -6.81
N SER A 62 7.28 9.48 -7.93
CA SER A 62 7.96 10.30 -8.93
C SER A 62 7.32 11.68 -9.12
N GLY A 63 6.39 12.06 -8.23
CA GLY A 63 5.68 13.33 -8.36
C GLY A 63 6.56 14.55 -8.09
N ASN A 64 7.52 14.44 -7.17
CA ASN A 64 8.55 15.44 -6.91
C ASN A 64 9.80 14.81 -6.31
N PHE A 65 10.89 15.57 -6.23
CA PHE A 65 12.16 15.13 -5.65
C PHE A 65 12.04 14.70 -4.19
N LEU A 66 11.23 15.40 -3.39
CA LEU A 66 11.03 15.06 -1.98
C LEU A 66 10.32 13.70 -1.79
N ALA A 67 9.38 13.34 -2.69
CA ALA A 67 8.76 12.02 -2.67
C ALA A 67 9.80 10.92 -2.92
N PHE A 68 10.67 11.12 -3.90
CA PHE A 68 11.76 10.18 -4.18
C PHE A 68 12.74 10.04 -3.01
N VAL A 69 13.13 11.15 -2.37
CA VAL A 69 13.97 11.12 -1.16
C VAL A 69 13.30 10.37 -0.03
N ARG A 70 12.00 10.60 0.20
CA ARG A 70 11.22 9.87 1.22
C ARG A 70 11.29 8.36 0.96
N ASP A 71 11.12 7.95 -0.30
CA ASP A 71 11.12 6.54 -0.66
C ASP A 71 12.51 5.90 -0.52
N GLY A 72 13.58 6.64 -0.73
CA GLY A 72 14.93 6.22 -0.37
C GLY A 72 15.12 6.06 1.14
N LEU A 73 14.56 6.98 1.93
CA LEU A 73 14.70 6.93 3.40
C LEU A 73 14.00 5.73 4.04
N TRP A 74 12.78 5.34 3.62
CA TRP A 74 12.16 4.15 4.19
C TRP A 74 12.93 2.87 3.83
N LEU A 75 13.50 2.79 2.63
CA LEU A 75 14.37 1.67 2.26
C LEU A 75 15.59 1.61 3.18
N LEU A 76 16.24 2.75 3.43
CA LEU A 76 17.36 2.86 4.37
C LEU A 76 16.93 2.53 5.81
N THR A 77 15.69 2.84 6.20
CA THR A 77 15.14 2.45 7.52
C THR A 77 15.10 0.93 7.66
N ILE A 78 14.66 0.20 6.65
CA ILE A 78 14.67 -1.27 6.66
C ILE A 78 16.10 -1.80 6.74
N LEU A 79 17.02 -1.23 5.94
CA LEU A 79 18.43 -1.62 5.97
C LEU A 79 19.10 -1.33 7.31
N ALA A 80 18.67 -0.30 8.04
CA ALA A 80 19.20 0.04 9.36
C ALA A 80 18.98 -1.07 10.40
N PHE A 81 17.99 -1.95 10.24
CA PHE A 81 17.79 -3.12 11.09
C PHE A 81 18.88 -4.19 10.93
N LEU A 82 19.70 -4.10 9.88
CA LEU A 82 20.87 -4.97 9.70
C LEU A 82 22.09 -4.50 10.52
N LEU A 83 22.03 -3.30 11.09
CA LEU A 83 23.07 -2.78 11.97
C LEU A 83 23.02 -3.46 13.33
N PRO A 84 24.13 -3.46 14.10
CA PRO A 84 24.16 -3.99 15.46
C PRO A 84 23.14 -3.27 16.37
N LEU A 85 22.09 -3.99 16.80
CA LEU A 85 21.04 -3.44 17.64
C LEU A 85 21.39 -3.54 19.12
N CYS A 86 22.08 -4.64 19.52
CA CYS A 86 22.57 -4.81 20.88
C CYS A 86 23.85 -5.66 20.88
N LYS A 87 24.63 -5.49 21.94
CA LYS A 87 25.76 -6.34 22.27
C LYS A 87 25.52 -6.99 23.62
N MET A 88 25.80 -8.27 23.73
CA MET A 88 25.78 -9.00 24.98
C MET A 88 27.11 -9.74 25.14
N SER A 89 27.65 -9.67 26.33
CA SER A 89 28.89 -10.28 26.74
C SER A 89 28.62 -11.14 27.95
N ALA A 90 28.99 -12.38 27.90
CA ALA A 90 28.90 -13.32 29.03
C ALA A 90 30.31 -13.79 29.38
N ALA A 91 30.71 -13.59 30.63
CA ALA A 91 32.02 -13.97 31.12
C ALA A 91 31.81 -14.80 32.41
N GLY A 92 32.24 -16.04 32.39
CA GLY A 92 32.20 -16.94 33.53
C GLY A 92 33.50 -17.71 33.70
N PRO A 93 33.70 -18.43 34.82
CA PRO A 93 34.95 -19.18 35.10
C PRO A 93 35.35 -20.19 34.02
N PHE A 94 34.35 -20.64 33.21
CA PHE A 94 34.53 -21.69 32.21
C PHE A 94 34.03 -21.29 30.82
N PHE A 95 33.51 -20.07 30.62
CA PHE A 95 33.03 -19.59 29.34
C PHE A 95 33.22 -18.07 29.23
N GLU A 96 33.59 -17.63 28.05
CA GLU A 96 33.63 -16.22 27.66
C GLU A 96 33.10 -16.13 26.24
N GLY A 97 32.23 -15.14 26.02
CA GLY A 97 31.67 -14.97 24.70
C GLY A 97 31.02 -13.60 24.54
N ASP A 98 31.41 -12.93 23.47
CA ASP A 98 30.82 -11.65 23.03
C ASP A 98 29.97 -11.92 21.80
N LYS A 99 28.71 -11.49 21.85
CA LYS A 99 27.80 -11.60 20.69
C LYS A 99 27.11 -10.26 20.42
N THR A 100 27.18 -9.85 19.18
CA THR A 100 26.40 -8.72 18.66
C THR A 100 25.17 -9.25 17.96
N PHE A 101 24.00 -8.63 18.17
CA PHE A 101 22.75 -9.05 17.57
C PHE A 101 22.25 -7.99 16.61
N THR A 102 22.00 -8.41 15.39
CA THR A 102 21.21 -7.71 14.37
C THR A 102 19.75 -8.20 14.42
N ALA A 103 18.82 -7.53 13.70
CA ALA A 103 17.44 -8.00 13.65
C ALA A 103 17.32 -9.44 13.12
N ILE A 104 18.12 -9.81 12.12
CA ILE A 104 18.11 -11.18 11.56
C ILE A 104 18.51 -12.19 12.61
N GLN A 105 19.59 -11.94 13.32
CA GLN A 105 20.07 -12.86 14.38
C GLN A 105 19.10 -12.98 15.56
N VAL A 106 18.37 -11.89 15.89
CA VAL A 106 17.30 -11.97 16.88
C VAL A 106 16.17 -12.89 16.38
N VAL A 107 15.74 -12.74 15.13
CA VAL A 107 14.71 -13.60 14.52
C VAL A 107 15.18 -15.06 14.45
N GLU A 108 16.39 -15.32 13.98
CA GLU A 108 16.98 -16.66 13.94
C GLU A 108 16.99 -17.30 15.34
N SER A 109 17.43 -16.55 16.35
CA SER A 109 17.45 -17.05 17.74
C SER A 109 16.04 -17.33 18.28
N LEU A 110 15.02 -16.56 17.88
CA LEU A 110 13.62 -16.77 18.30
C LEU A 110 12.98 -17.96 17.57
N MET A 111 13.42 -18.26 16.35
CA MET A 111 12.91 -19.36 15.54
C MET A 111 13.66 -20.68 15.77
N ASP A 112 14.78 -20.64 16.48
CA ASP A 112 15.55 -21.83 16.79
C ASP A 112 14.73 -22.77 17.69
N SER A 113 14.34 -23.90 17.13
CA SER A 113 13.52 -24.91 17.80
C SER A 113 14.22 -25.54 19.00
N ASP A 114 15.56 -25.62 18.96
CA ASP A 114 16.35 -26.28 20.02
C ASP A 114 16.41 -25.38 21.28
N LEU A 115 16.37 -24.07 21.11
CA LEU A 115 16.43 -23.13 22.23
C LEU A 115 15.07 -22.83 22.87
N ASN A 116 13.95 -23.01 22.14
CA ASN A 116 12.58 -22.69 22.57
C ASN A 116 12.48 -21.39 23.44
N ILE A 117 13.10 -20.32 22.99
CA ILE A 117 13.25 -19.06 23.74
C ILE A 117 11.89 -18.56 24.22
N ILE A 118 10.85 -18.67 23.41
CA ILE A 118 9.49 -18.21 23.76
C ILE A 118 8.97 -19.00 24.97
N GLY A 119 9.14 -20.33 24.98
CA GLY A 119 8.75 -21.17 26.11
C GLY A 119 9.55 -20.88 27.38
N VAL A 120 10.85 -20.64 27.24
CA VAL A 120 11.73 -20.25 28.37
C VAL A 120 11.30 -18.87 28.92
N VAL A 121 11.09 -17.88 28.07
CA VAL A 121 10.64 -16.53 28.49
C VAL A 121 9.31 -16.62 29.22
N THR A 122 8.33 -17.34 28.68
CA THR A 122 7.00 -17.46 29.32
C THR A 122 7.06 -18.16 30.66
N SER A 123 7.88 -19.20 30.81
CA SER A 123 8.04 -19.91 32.08
C SER A 123 8.76 -19.09 33.16
N LEU A 124 9.65 -18.19 32.78
CA LEU A 124 10.42 -17.34 33.69
C LEU A 124 9.70 -16.06 34.13
N VAL A 125 8.67 -15.63 33.40
CA VAL A 125 7.92 -14.40 33.71
C VAL A 125 7.32 -14.46 35.11
N ASP A 126 6.82 -15.61 35.55
CA ASP A 126 6.19 -15.78 36.86
C ASP A 126 7.20 -15.99 38.00
N SER A 127 8.48 -16.01 37.71
CA SER A 127 9.53 -16.18 38.69
C SER A 127 9.70 -14.93 39.57
N PRO A 128 9.71 -15.05 40.92
CA PRO A 128 9.88 -13.90 41.83
C PRO A 128 11.27 -13.26 41.73
N VAL A 129 12.27 -13.98 41.20
CA VAL A 129 13.67 -13.53 41.11
C VAL A 129 13.97 -12.90 39.77
N VAL A 130 13.61 -13.57 38.68
CA VAL A 130 13.99 -13.18 37.31
C VAL A 130 12.82 -12.67 36.47
N GLY A 131 11.59 -12.73 36.98
CA GLY A 131 10.40 -12.38 36.21
C GLY A 131 10.41 -10.96 35.63
N ARG A 132 10.83 -9.97 36.46
CA ARG A 132 10.96 -8.57 36.02
C ARG A 132 12.00 -8.42 34.90
N THR A 133 13.15 -9.06 35.05
CA THR A 133 14.22 -9.04 34.05
C THR A 133 13.76 -9.66 32.74
N THR A 134 13.06 -10.79 32.83
CA THR A 134 12.48 -11.49 31.68
C THR A 134 11.41 -10.66 30.97
N MET A 135 10.54 -9.97 31.73
CA MET A 135 9.55 -9.04 31.15
C MET A 135 10.22 -7.88 30.40
N LEU A 136 11.27 -7.27 30.96
CA LEU A 136 12.00 -6.19 30.30
C LEU A 136 12.65 -6.63 29.00
N PHE A 137 13.25 -7.82 29.00
CA PHE A 137 13.81 -8.43 27.79
C PHE A 137 12.72 -8.70 26.75
N GLY A 138 11.63 -9.35 27.12
CA GLY A 138 10.50 -9.61 26.25
C GLY A 138 9.89 -8.31 25.68
N ALA A 139 9.73 -7.28 26.52
CA ALA A 139 9.25 -5.97 26.10
C ALA A 139 10.18 -5.32 25.07
N SER A 140 11.50 -5.45 25.21
CA SER A 140 12.45 -4.92 24.24
C SER A 140 12.33 -5.60 22.88
N ILE A 141 12.13 -6.92 22.85
CA ILE A 141 11.92 -7.69 21.62
C ILE A 141 10.59 -7.29 20.95
N VAL A 142 9.51 -7.17 21.74
CA VAL A 142 8.20 -6.75 21.22
C VAL A 142 8.28 -5.35 20.62
N CYS A 143 8.91 -4.40 21.32
CA CYS A 143 9.12 -3.04 20.78
C CYS A 143 9.92 -3.05 19.48
N LEU A 144 10.98 -3.86 19.40
CA LEU A 144 11.78 -4.01 18.18
C LEU A 144 10.96 -4.61 17.03
N ALA A 145 10.16 -5.64 17.31
CA ALA A 145 9.28 -6.26 16.33
C ALA A 145 8.22 -5.28 15.82
N VAL A 146 7.65 -4.46 16.70
CA VAL A 146 6.71 -3.39 16.33
C VAL A 146 7.40 -2.37 15.44
N ALA A 147 8.62 -1.92 15.76
CA ALA A 147 9.37 -0.98 14.93
C ALA A 147 9.64 -1.58 13.53
N ALA A 148 10.06 -2.84 13.43
CA ALA A 148 10.31 -3.53 12.16
C ALA A 148 9.03 -3.69 11.33
N LEU A 149 7.92 -4.07 11.99
CA LEU A 149 6.62 -4.19 11.35
C LEU A 149 6.17 -2.85 10.76
N PHE A 150 6.29 -1.74 11.52
CA PHE A 150 5.92 -0.42 11.02
C PHE A 150 6.84 0.09 9.92
N ALA A 151 8.11 -0.28 9.89
CA ALA A 151 9.00 0.00 8.77
C ALA A 151 8.50 -0.69 7.47
N LEU A 152 8.08 -1.95 7.56
CA LEU A 152 7.51 -2.69 6.43
C LEU A 152 6.16 -2.13 5.99
N ILE A 153 5.27 -1.82 6.95
CA ILE A 153 3.98 -1.21 6.67
C ILE A 153 4.16 0.14 5.97
N GLU A 154 5.09 0.97 6.44
CA GLU A 154 5.38 2.27 5.82
C GLU A 154 5.90 2.11 4.40
N ALA A 155 6.75 1.12 4.13
CA ALA A 155 7.20 0.77 2.80
C ALA A 155 6.04 0.43 1.86
N ILE A 156 5.12 -0.44 2.28
CA ILE A 156 3.95 -0.84 1.50
C ILE A 156 3.02 0.36 1.26
N PHE A 157 2.75 1.14 2.31
CA PHE A 157 1.82 2.25 2.23
C PHE A 157 2.42 3.55 1.63
N SER A 158 3.72 3.58 1.33
CA SER A 158 4.34 4.70 0.59
C SER A 158 3.68 4.90 -0.77
N PHE A 159 3.23 3.81 -1.43
CA PHE A 159 2.47 3.83 -2.68
C PHE A 159 1.15 4.61 -2.60
N LEU A 160 0.56 4.68 -1.42
CA LEU A 160 -0.72 5.33 -1.18
C LEU A 160 -0.57 6.70 -0.50
N SER A 161 0.63 7.26 -0.48
CA SER A 161 0.94 8.54 0.21
C SER A 161 0.15 9.72 -0.35
N CYS A 162 -0.16 9.74 -1.66
CA CYS A 162 -0.96 10.77 -2.30
C CYS A 162 -2.48 10.58 -2.14
N SER A 163 -2.93 9.64 -1.29
CA SER A 163 -4.34 9.49 -0.95
C SER A 163 -4.83 10.59 -0.01
N LYS A 164 -6.15 10.81 0.09
CA LYS A 164 -6.76 11.86 0.94
C LYS A 164 -6.27 11.83 2.40
N ARG A 165 -5.98 10.64 2.96
CA ARG A 165 -5.49 10.43 4.34
C ARG A 165 -4.03 9.96 4.40
N GLY A 166 -3.33 9.95 3.26
CA GLY A 166 -1.98 9.41 3.15
C GLY A 166 -0.98 10.09 4.08
N PHE A 167 -1.02 11.42 4.17
CA PHE A 167 -0.16 12.20 5.06
C PHE A 167 -0.33 11.81 6.53
N ILE A 168 -1.56 11.82 7.05
CA ILE A 168 -1.83 11.52 8.47
C ILE A 168 -1.36 10.11 8.81
N ARG A 169 -1.63 9.14 7.94
CA ARG A 169 -1.22 7.76 8.11
C ARG A 169 0.31 7.62 8.17
N ASN A 170 1.04 8.24 7.24
CA ASN A 170 2.50 8.17 7.23
C ASN A 170 3.12 8.83 8.46
N VAL A 171 2.54 9.95 8.95
CA VAL A 171 2.97 10.57 10.20
C VAL A 171 2.75 9.64 11.39
N ILE A 172 1.59 8.98 11.48
CA ILE A 172 1.29 8.03 12.57
C ILE A 172 2.28 6.87 12.55
N PHE A 173 2.56 6.30 11.39
CA PHE A 173 3.49 5.17 11.28
C PHE A 173 4.91 5.56 11.68
N ALA A 174 5.41 6.70 11.22
CA ALA A 174 6.72 7.19 11.60
C ALA A 174 6.82 7.46 13.12
N VAL A 175 5.79 8.05 13.73
CA VAL A 175 5.76 8.30 15.18
C VAL A 175 5.77 6.99 15.97
N ILE A 176 4.97 6.00 15.56
CA ILE A 176 4.96 4.67 16.21
C ILE A 176 6.34 4.02 16.05
N GLY A 177 6.96 4.10 14.88
CA GLY A 177 8.32 3.59 14.64
C GLY A 177 9.36 4.22 15.57
N ILE A 178 9.32 5.55 15.77
CA ILE A 178 10.20 6.27 16.70
C ILE A 178 9.97 5.78 18.13
N VAL A 179 8.74 5.78 18.59
CA VAL A 179 8.39 5.40 19.97
C VAL A 179 8.78 3.93 20.23
N ALA A 180 8.52 3.05 19.29
CA ALA A 180 8.86 1.63 19.41
C ALA A 180 10.39 1.41 19.45
N SER A 181 11.15 2.06 18.55
CA SER A 181 12.63 1.90 18.54
C SER A 181 13.29 2.47 19.80
N LEU A 182 12.86 3.65 20.26
CA LEU A 182 13.34 4.21 21.52
C LEU A 182 12.87 3.39 22.72
N GLY A 183 11.64 2.89 22.71
CA GLY A 183 11.10 1.97 23.70
C GLY A 183 11.95 0.71 23.83
N ALA A 184 12.34 0.11 22.70
CA ALA A 184 13.25 -1.04 22.69
C ALA A 184 14.61 -0.70 23.34
N ALA A 185 15.20 0.46 23.02
CA ALA A 185 16.45 0.90 23.63
C ALA A 185 16.34 1.10 25.15
N ILE A 186 15.26 1.73 25.60
CA ILE A 186 15.02 2.02 27.02
C ILE A 186 14.80 0.71 27.79
N THR A 187 13.91 -0.16 27.32
CA THR A 187 13.58 -1.43 27.99
C THR A 187 14.80 -2.38 28.02
N PHE A 188 15.58 -2.42 26.94
CA PHE A 188 16.82 -3.19 26.93
C PHE A 188 17.87 -2.62 27.90
N ASN A 189 18.00 -1.31 28.01
CA ASN A 189 18.90 -0.68 28.96
C ASN A 189 18.48 -0.96 30.43
N MET A 190 17.18 -0.97 30.69
CA MET A 190 16.64 -1.36 32.00
C MET A 190 16.90 -2.83 32.30
N TYR A 191 16.72 -3.71 31.30
CA TYR A 191 17.08 -5.12 31.39
C TYR A 191 18.55 -5.30 31.78
N LEU A 192 19.48 -4.63 31.09
CA LEU A 192 20.92 -4.74 31.39
C LEU A 192 21.26 -4.29 32.82
N LYS A 193 20.61 -3.24 33.32
CA LYS A 193 20.80 -2.79 34.70
C LYS A 193 20.35 -3.84 35.71
N GLU A 194 19.18 -4.42 35.51
CA GLU A 194 18.66 -5.49 36.40
C GLU A 194 19.54 -6.75 36.36
N VAL A 195 19.97 -7.17 35.14
CA VAL A 195 20.88 -8.31 34.98
C VAL A 195 22.19 -8.08 35.70
N ASN A 196 22.77 -6.89 35.62
CA ASN A 196 24.02 -6.58 36.27
C ASN A 196 23.91 -6.59 37.81
N VAL A 197 22.71 -6.31 38.35
CA VAL A 197 22.44 -6.46 39.77
C VAL A 197 22.29 -7.93 40.20
N LEU A 198 21.61 -8.74 39.35
CA LEU A 198 21.37 -10.16 39.65
C LEU A 198 22.63 -11.02 39.45
N LEU A 199 23.43 -10.72 38.44
CA LEU A 199 24.59 -11.50 37.99
C LEU A 199 25.82 -10.58 37.79
N PRO A 200 26.34 -10.00 38.85
CA PRO A 200 27.43 -9.02 38.75
C PRO A 200 28.68 -9.68 38.17
N GLY A 201 29.16 -9.11 37.07
CA GLY A 201 30.37 -9.58 36.38
C GLY A 201 30.21 -10.83 35.50
N LEU A 202 29.06 -11.51 35.52
CA LEU A 202 28.77 -12.66 34.67
C LEU A 202 28.15 -12.30 33.33
N MET A 203 27.31 -11.25 33.32
CA MET A 203 26.69 -10.75 32.09
C MET A 203 26.79 -9.25 32.03
N SER A 204 27.25 -8.76 30.91
CA SER A 204 27.27 -7.32 30.58
C SER A 204 26.75 -7.14 29.17
N GLY A 205 26.37 -5.92 28.83
CA GLY A 205 25.92 -5.62 27.48
C GLY A 205 25.76 -4.11 27.26
N SER A 206 25.45 -3.78 26.05
CA SER A 206 25.14 -2.40 25.66
C SER A 206 24.13 -2.34 24.54
N VAL A 207 23.33 -1.27 24.54
CA VAL A 207 22.49 -0.95 23.38
C VAL A 207 23.41 -0.63 22.22
N GLY A 208 23.19 -1.29 21.07
CA GLY A 208 23.93 -1.02 19.86
C GLY A 208 23.50 0.30 19.21
N PHE A 209 24.39 0.88 18.43
CA PHE A 209 24.09 2.14 17.73
C PHE A 209 22.98 1.98 16.69
N GLY A 210 22.76 0.78 16.15
CA GLY A 210 21.76 0.49 15.14
C GLY A 210 20.33 0.89 15.55
N ILE A 211 19.97 0.69 16.81
CA ILE A 211 18.64 1.08 17.32
C ILE A 211 18.42 2.60 17.24
N TYR A 212 19.44 3.39 17.55
CA TYR A 212 19.38 4.85 17.46
C TYR A 212 19.36 5.32 16.00
N VAL A 213 20.06 4.62 15.11
CA VAL A 213 20.01 4.88 13.66
C VAL A 213 18.59 4.61 13.14
N VAL A 214 17.96 3.50 13.52
CA VAL A 214 16.56 3.20 13.17
C VAL A 214 15.63 4.32 13.62
N ALA A 215 15.75 4.77 14.87
CA ALA A 215 14.94 5.89 15.39
C ALA A 215 15.18 7.19 14.61
N ALA A 216 16.43 7.50 14.28
CA ALA A 216 16.80 8.67 13.49
C ALA A 216 16.23 8.60 12.07
N MET A 217 16.24 7.42 11.44
CA MET A 217 15.64 7.22 10.11
C MET A 217 14.14 7.45 10.11
N PHE A 218 13.39 6.93 11.09
CA PHE A 218 11.97 7.24 11.24
C PHE A 218 11.73 8.75 11.47
N ALA A 219 12.59 9.41 12.25
CA ALA A 219 12.50 10.86 12.45
C ALA A 219 12.74 11.63 11.14
N LEU A 220 13.70 11.22 10.33
CA LEU A 220 13.94 11.83 9.01
C LEU A 220 12.73 11.62 8.06
N VAL A 221 12.15 10.42 8.03
CA VAL A 221 10.92 10.14 7.26
C VAL A 221 9.77 11.03 7.73
N LEU A 222 9.61 11.22 9.06
CA LEU A 222 8.61 12.12 9.62
C LEU A 222 8.83 13.56 9.16
N ILE A 223 10.06 14.06 9.25
CA ILE A 223 10.43 15.42 8.83
C ILE A 223 10.12 15.62 7.34
N ILE A 224 10.53 14.70 6.47
CA ILE A 224 10.25 14.78 5.03
C ILE A 224 8.76 14.78 4.74
N ASN A 225 7.96 13.96 5.42
CA ASN A 225 6.51 13.97 5.26
C ASN A 225 5.90 15.33 5.64
N ILE A 226 6.38 15.96 6.72
CA ILE A 226 5.96 17.31 7.14
C ILE A 226 6.35 18.35 6.08
N VAL A 227 7.60 18.29 5.59
CA VAL A 227 8.10 19.20 4.54
C VAL A 227 7.28 19.07 3.27
N ILE A 228 7.00 17.84 2.80
CA ILE A 228 6.14 17.59 1.63
C ILE A 228 4.77 18.26 1.83
N LYS A 229 4.18 18.14 3.01
CA LYS A 229 2.90 18.76 3.31
C LYS A 229 2.99 20.29 3.34
N ALA A 230 4.03 20.85 3.92
CA ALA A 230 4.27 22.29 4.02
C ALA A 230 4.52 22.94 2.64
N THR A 231 5.13 22.19 1.70
CA THR A 231 5.38 22.65 0.32
C THR A 231 4.19 22.48 -0.63
N GLY A 232 3.00 22.20 -0.10
CA GLY A 232 1.77 22.06 -0.90
C GLY A 232 1.47 20.62 -1.33
N GLY A 233 2.23 19.63 -0.85
CA GLY A 233 2.04 18.23 -1.19
C GLY A 233 2.74 17.80 -2.48
N VAL A 234 2.47 16.57 -2.90
CA VAL A 234 3.02 16.05 -4.16
C VAL A 234 2.04 16.34 -5.30
N PRO A 235 2.47 17.00 -6.39
CA PRO A 235 1.60 17.30 -7.53
C PRO A 235 1.23 16.00 -8.26
N VAL A 236 -0.06 15.74 -8.40
CA VAL A 236 -0.57 14.59 -9.16
C VAL A 236 -0.97 15.05 -10.55
N LYS A 237 -0.32 14.50 -11.58
CA LYS A 237 -0.68 14.75 -12.98
C LYS A 237 -1.63 13.64 -13.41
N TYR A 238 -2.92 13.97 -13.55
CA TYR A 238 -3.90 13.04 -14.06
C TYR A 238 -3.80 12.92 -15.59
N LYS A 239 -3.90 11.69 -16.09
CA LYS A 239 -4.02 11.46 -17.52
C LYS A 239 -5.38 11.92 -18.02
N GLN A 240 -5.43 12.25 -19.31
CA GLN A 240 -6.67 12.59 -19.99
C GLN A 240 -7.52 11.32 -20.20
N CYS A 241 -8.83 11.50 -20.15
CA CYS A 241 -9.81 10.49 -20.54
C CYS A 241 -10.15 10.66 -22.02
N TYR A 242 -10.51 9.56 -22.68
CA TYR A 242 -10.83 9.57 -24.10
C TYR A 242 -12.21 8.97 -24.34
N VAL A 243 -13.04 9.68 -25.08
CA VAL A 243 -14.30 9.15 -25.61
C VAL A 243 -14.29 9.34 -27.11
N GLY A 244 -14.30 8.23 -27.84
CA GLY A 244 -14.03 8.27 -29.27
C GLY A 244 -12.61 8.79 -29.55
N ARG A 245 -12.51 9.97 -30.22
CA ARG A 245 -11.24 10.64 -30.52
C ARG A 245 -10.97 11.85 -29.62
N ASP A 246 -11.94 12.25 -28.81
CA ASP A 246 -11.85 13.47 -28.02
C ASP A 246 -11.16 13.21 -26.69
N ALA A 247 -10.12 13.99 -26.42
CA ALA A 247 -9.40 13.97 -25.16
C ALA A 247 -9.98 15.02 -24.21
N MET A 248 -10.36 14.64 -23.00
CA MET A 248 -10.90 15.54 -21.99
C MET A 248 -10.26 15.32 -20.63
N LYS A 249 -10.37 16.30 -19.74
CA LYS A 249 -9.92 16.17 -18.36
C LYS A 249 -10.85 15.24 -17.60
N PHE A 250 -10.33 14.61 -16.55
CA PHE A 250 -11.12 13.69 -15.72
C PHE A 250 -12.35 14.38 -15.09
N GLU A 251 -12.19 15.63 -14.65
CA GLU A 251 -13.29 16.40 -14.07
C GLU A 251 -14.43 16.62 -15.08
N ASP A 252 -14.09 17.04 -16.29
CA ASP A 252 -15.02 17.30 -17.38
C ASP A 252 -15.69 15.98 -17.85
N PHE A 253 -14.92 14.89 -17.83
CA PHE A 253 -15.43 13.56 -18.16
C PHE A 253 -16.48 13.08 -17.14
N VAL A 254 -16.20 13.24 -15.82
CA VAL A 254 -17.17 12.86 -14.77
C VAL A 254 -18.41 13.76 -14.79
N GLU A 255 -18.26 15.05 -15.10
CA GLU A 255 -19.39 15.96 -15.24
C GLU A 255 -20.30 15.56 -16.41
N LYS A 256 -19.70 15.14 -17.53
CA LYS A 256 -20.43 14.79 -18.75
C LYS A 256 -21.06 13.41 -18.70
N TYR A 257 -20.32 12.39 -18.26
CA TYR A 257 -20.76 10.98 -18.33
C TYR A 257 -21.15 10.38 -16.97
N GLY A 258 -20.85 11.08 -15.88
CA GLY A 258 -21.12 10.62 -14.52
C GLY A 258 -20.14 9.55 -14.03
N ASP A 259 -20.38 9.11 -12.81
CA ASP A 259 -19.56 8.08 -12.12
C ASP A 259 -20.11 6.65 -12.32
N HIS A 260 -21.23 6.51 -13.02
CA HIS A 260 -21.96 5.24 -13.13
C HIS A 260 -21.98 4.73 -14.56
N LYS A 261 -22.07 3.41 -14.71
CA LYS A 261 -22.27 2.78 -16.02
C LYS A 261 -23.53 3.31 -16.70
N ILE A 262 -23.38 3.73 -17.95
CA ILE A 262 -24.49 4.16 -18.79
C ILE A 262 -25.14 2.97 -19.48
N THR A 263 -26.42 3.12 -19.87
CA THR A 263 -27.18 2.08 -20.57
C THR A 263 -27.29 2.38 -22.06
N VAL A 264 -27.56 1.35 -22.86
CA VAL A 264 -27.83 1.51 -24.31
C VAL A 264 -28.98 2.49 -24.56
N GLU A 265 -30.00 2.48 -23.70
CA GLU A 265 -31.15 3.39 -23.76
C GLU A 265 -30.71 4.86 -23.63
N THR A 266 -29.74 5.14 -22.75
CA THR A 266 -29.17 6.48 -22.55
C THR A 266 -28.43 6.92 -23.82
N VAL A 267 -27.64 6.05 -24.43
CA VAL A 267 -26.90 6.35 -25.67
C VAL A 267 -27.86 6.57 -26.85
N VAL A 268 -28.90 5.75 -26.95
CA VAL A 268 -29.94 5.92 -28.00
C VAL A 268 -30.73 7.21 -27.82
N ALA A 269 -31.07 7.58 -26.58
CA ALA A 269 -31.79 8.81 -26.29
C ALA A 269 -30.99 10.08 -26.61
N ASN A 270 -29.67 10.01 -26.46
CA ASN A 270 -28.75 11.13 -26.70
C ASN A 270 -27.79 10.83 -27.86
N ARG A 271 -28.30 10.22 -28.92
CA ARG A 271 -27.49 9.70 -30.03
C ARG A 271 -26.57 10.74 -30.64
N ASP A 272 -27.06 11.95 -30.85
CA ASP A 272 -26.31 13.04 -31.48
C ASP A 272 -25.15 13.55 -30.62
N GLU A 273 -25.21 13.30 -29.31
CA GLU A 273 -24.15 13.68 -28.37
C GLU A 273 -23.05 12.63 -28.26
N PHE A 274 -23.42 11.35 -28.30
CA PHE A 274 -22.51 10.24 -28.07
C PHE A 274 -21.88 9.68 -29.35
N LEU A 275 -22.61 9.67 -30.46
CA LEU A 275 -22.12 9.16 -31.73
C LEU A 275 -21.56 10.29 -32.59
N PRO A 276 -20.35 10.17 -33.13
CA PRO A 276 -19.82 11.17 -34.05
C PRO A 276 -20.73 11.31 -35.26
N HIS A 277 -21.05 12.54 -35.62
CA HIS A 277 -21.84 12.83 -36.81
C HIS A 277 -21.18 12.17 -38.05
N LYS A 278 -21.90 11.30 -38.74
CA LYS A 278 -21.51 10.70 -40.02
C LYS A 278 -21.22 11.74 -41.11
N SER A 279 -21.55 13.00 -40.88
CA SER A 279 -21.49 14.07 -41.88
C SER A 279 -20.09 14.47 -42.35
N THR A 280 -19.01 13.97 -41.76
CA THR A 280 -17.64 14.35 -42.16
C THR A 280 -16.91 13.22 -42.97
N GLN A 281 -17.43 12.02 -42.96
CA GLN A 281 -16.82 10.93 -43.77
C GLN A 281 -17.51 10.74 -45.12
N GLU A 282 -18.81 10.93 -45.21
CA GLU A 282 -19.52 10.86 -46.51
C GLU A 282 -19.21 12.08 -47.40
N ALA A 283 -18.89 13.26 -46.84
CA ALA A 283 -18.46 14.39 -47.62
C ALA A 283 -17.04 14.33 -48.19
N ALA A 284 -16.21 13.40 -47.70
CA ALA A 284 -14.84 13.20 -48.18
C ALA A 284 -14.74 12.09 -49.26
N GLU A 285 -15.74 11.21 -49.35
CA GLU A 285 -15.79 10.17 -50.37
C GLU A 285 -16.54 10.60 -51.67
N ASP A 286 -17.33 11.71 -51.58
CA ASP A 286 -17.99 12.31 -52.76
C ASP A 286 -17.13 13.34 -53.50
N GLU A 287 -15.88 13.62 -53.03
CA GLU A 287 -14.92 14.51 -53.70
C GLU A 287 -13.72 13.78 -54.36
N GLU A 288 -13.67 12.45 -54.39
CA GLU A 288 -12.73 11.66 -55.19
C GLU A 288 -13.47 10.99 -56.39
#